data_c98ce266a63493f971a87653178a4f21
#
_entry.id   c98ce266a63493f971a87653178a4f21
#
_cell.length_a   1.000
_cell.length_b   1.000
_cell.length_c   1.000
_cell.angle_alpha   90.00
_cell.angle_beta   90.00
_cell.angle_gamma   90.00
#
_symmetry.space_group_name_H-M   'P 1'
#
loop_
_entity.id
_entity.type
_entity.pdbx_description
1 polymer ?
#
loop_
_entity_poly.entity_id
_entity_poly.type
_entity_poly.pdbx_seq_one_letter_code
_entity_poly.pdbx_strand_id
1 'polypeptide(L)'
;METKDFRTATEFVSRENAGINTAWIEGIDLGYSGVKVFSETGYGCFPSYAKKVEKDFTTLAPKPEMIVYTDLETGGKWLVGAMAEDITSSGDTSDTENTLYGRYRYYSPMFKIISETAMGLAMIKRDGNNFKNINDNRKVVIQTGLPEDYMEDADALKETMLGRHAFKLELFDSKEPIEFRFGVDDVYVMPQPKGSLFSICVKNDGTLHELSGNFMSDWVIVFDPGFGTLDIYPIKSGHVEKGYTNSNLGMRRVLSETSALIKRQYNIDVPVTRMQKYLETGKVVSHDRRNFRSESHDFTDLLAKANAKVCEEALDTLRDAVPDLAEYKYLIVTGGTGEAWLPIIEERLSGMETLTVIAANQNDKLPMMYSNVRGYYLSRYAAIMSGQKQ
;
A
#
# COMPACT_ATOMS: atom_id res chain seq x y z
N MET A 1 17.51 -10.44 -0.64
CA MET A 1 16.66 -9.24 -0.49
C MET A 1 17.49 -8.17 0.20
N GLU A 2 17.54 -6.97 -0.36
CA GLU A 2 18.25 -5.83 0.23
C GLU A 2 17.32 -5.04 1.16
N THR A 3 17.91 -4.25 2.09
CA THR A 3 17.08 -3.49 3.06
C THR A 3 16.13 -2.52 2.37
N LYS A 4 16.53 -1.92 1.25
CA LYS A 4 15.68 -1.01 0.46
C LYS A 4 14.41 -1.67 -0.08
N ASP A 5 14.39 -3.00 -0.26
CA ASP A 5 13.21 -3.73 -0.75
C ASP A 5 12.07 -3.74 0.28
N PHE A 6 12.37 -3.40 1.54
CA PHE A 6 11.39 -3.24 2.62
C PHE A 6 10.88 -1.80 2.77
N ARG A 7 11.38 -0.86 1.97
CA ARG A 7 11.01 0.55 2.01
C ARG A 7 9.85 0.85 1.07
N THR A 8 8.92 1.69 1.51
CA THR A 8 7.93 2.29 0.62
C THR A 8 8.54 3.54 -0.03
N ALA A 9 8.83 3.48 -1.32
CA ALA A 9 9.31 4.62 -2.10
C ALA A 9 8.14 5.41 -2.71
N THR A 10 8.39 6.64 -3.16
CA THR A 10 7.45 7.37 -4.01
C THR A 10 7.78 7.08 -5.46
N GLU A 11 6.84 6.48 -6.18
CA GLU A 11 7.01 6.20 -7.61
C GLU A 11 5.69 6.34 -8.38
N PHE A 12 5.79 6.67 -9.64
CA PHE A 12 4.70 6.56 -10.60
C PHE A 12 5.22 5.98 -11.91
N VAL A 13 4.62 4.88 -12.33
CA VAL A 13 4.95 4.16 -13.57
C VAL A 13 3.83 4.34 -14.57
N SER A 14 4.12 5.06 -15.66
CA SER A 14 3.17 5.22 -16.77
C SER A 14 3.00 3.92 -17.52
N ARG A 15 1.75 3.51 -17.68
CA ARG A 15 1.37 2.31 -18.38
C ARG A 15 -0.07 2.45 -18.88
N GLU A 16 -0.34 2.07 -20.11
CA GLU A 16 -1.70 1.99 -20.62
C GLU A 16 -2.38 0.71 -20.09
N ASN A 17 -3.51 0.89 -19.43
CA ASN A 17 -4.38 -0.17 -18.95
C ASN A 17 -5.74 -0.10 -19.66
N ALA A 18 -6.56 -1.15 -19.58
CA ALA A 18 -7.90 -1.15 -20.15
C ALA A 18 -8.75 -0.03 -19.52
N GLY A 19 -9.34 0.83 -20.33
CA GLY A 19 -10.19 1.94 -19.92
C GLY A 19 -11.63 1.78 -20.36
N ILE A 20 -12.55 2.59 -19.81
CA ILE A 20 -13.97 2.61 -20.15
C ILE A 20 -14.38 4.04 -20.54
N ASN A 21 -15.07 4.19 -21.67
CA ASN A 21 -15.47 5.50 -22.17
C ASN A 21 -16.47 6.25 -21.27
N THR A 22 -17.20 5.56 -20.41
CA THR A 22 -18.26 6.12 -19.56
C THR A 22 -17.80 6.49 -18.15
N ALA A 23 -16.65 5.99 -17.72
CA ALA A 23 -16.14 6.24 -16.38
C ALA A 23 -14.61 6.29 -16.37
N TRP A 24 -14.07 7.20 -15.54
CA TRP A 24 -12.67 7.18 -15.10
C TRP A 24 -12.60 6.38 -13.81
N ILE A 25 -11.93 5.24 -13.85
CA ILE A 25 -11.80 4.34 -12.70
C ILE A 25 -10.48 4.60 -12.00
N GLU A 26 -10.52 4.71 -10.67
CA GLU A 26 -9.36 4.76 -9.81
C GLU A 26 -9.40 3.60 -8.82
N GLY A 27 -8.41 2.73 -8.89
CA GLY A 27 -8.08 1.81 -7.81
C GLY A 27 -7.21 2.55 -6.80
N ILE A 28 -7.63 2.62 -5.53
CA ILE A 28 -6.87 3.31 -4.48
C ILE A 28 -6.80 2.41 -3.24
N ASP A 29 -5.58 2.13 -2.78
CA ASP A 29 -5.31 1.43 -1.52
C ASP A 29 -4.63 2.39 -0.54
N LEU A 30 -5.37 2.83 0.49
CA LEU A 30 -4.89 3.72 1.53
C LEU A 30 -4.28 2.92 2.70
N GLY A 31 -3.21 2.20 2.41
CA GLY A 31 -2.50 1.39 3.39
C GLY A 31 -1.82 2.21 4.50
N TYR A 32 -1.42 1.53 5.58
CA TYR A 32 -0.80 2.18 6.74
C TYR A 32 0.62 2.72 6.46
N SER A 33 1.44 2.03 5.69
CA SER A 33 2.80 2.52 5.35
C SER A 33 2.88 3.21 4.00
N GLY A 34 1.99 2.85 3.10
CA GLY A 34 2.02 3.36 1.74
C GLY A 34 0.67 3.33 1.08
N VAL A 35 0.42 4.39 0.35
CA VAL A 35 -0.73 4.53 -0.54
C VAL A 35 -0.34 3.97 -1.90
N LYS A 36 -1.23 3.21 -2.54
CA LYS A 36 -1.04 2.71 -3.90
C LYS A 36 -2.20 3.13 -4.76
N VAL A 37 -1.91 3.44 -6.00
CA VAL A 37 -2.90 3.82 -7.00
C VAL A 37 -2.73 2.99 -8.26
N PHE A 38 -3.86 2.72 -8.92
CA PHE A 38 -3.89 2.07 -10.23
C PHE A 38 -5.01 2.70 -11.07
N SER A 39 -4.68 3.10 -12.29
CA SER A 39 -5.62 3.74 -13.21
C SER A 39 -5.35 3.33 -14.66
N GLU A 40 -6.11 3.86 -15.58
CA GLU A 40 -5.94 3.68 -17.02
C GLU A 40 -4.56 4.14 -17.53
N THR A 41 -3.92 5.11 -16.86
CA THR A 41 -2.65 5.72 -17.29
C THR A 41 -1.42 5.20 -16.56
N GLY A 42 -1.60 4.38 -15.53
CA GLY A 42 -0.47 3.85 -14.80
C GLY A 42 -0.79 3.37 -13.38
N TYR A 43 0.27 3.20 -12.63
CA TYR A 43 0.22 2.85 -11.21
C TYR A 43 1.34 3.56 -10.45
N GLY A 44 1.17 3.70 -9.15
CA GLY A 44 2.17 4.35 -8.33
C GLY A 44 1.93 4.15 -6.85
N CYS A 45 2.91 4.57 -6.06
CA CYS A 45 2.80 4.58 -4.60
C CYS A 45 3.55 5.76 -3.99
N PHE A 46 3.20 6.05 -2.75
CA PHE A 46 3.95 6.97 -1.89
C PHE A 46 3.73 6.60 -0.42
N PRO A 47 4.68 6.92 0.49
CA PRO A 47 4.50 6.70 1.93
C PRO A 47 3.25 7.40 2.46
N SER A 48 2.47 6.70 3.29
CA SER A 48 1.18 7.16 3.83
C SER A 48 1.37 8.18 4.94
N TYR A 49 1.99 9.31 4.61
CA TYR A 49 2.30 10.38 5.54
C TYR A 49 2.16 11.76 4.91
N ALA A 50 1.62 12.73 5.66
CA ALA A 50 1.61 14.11 5.23
C ALA A 50 1.86 15.05 6.42
N LYS A 51 2.61 16.12 6.21
CA LYS A 51 2.93 17.13 7.20
C LYS A 51 2.64 18.52 6.68
N LYS A 52 1.86 19.29 7.45
CA LYS A 52 1.58 20.69 7.15
C LYS A 52 2.86 21.51 7.24
N VAL A 53 3.07 22.40 6.30
CA VAL A 53 4.19 23.34 6.26
C VAL A 53 3.70 24.77 6.12
N GLU A 54 4.58 25.74 6.35
CA GLU A 54 4.27 27.16 6.16
C GLU A 54 3.97 27.44 4.68
N LYS A 55 3.16 28.47 4.40
CA LYS A 55 2.74 28.83 3.04
C LYS A 55 3.91 29.24 2.14
N ASP A 56 4.94 29.80 2.70
CA ASP A 56 6.18 30.23 2.05
C ASP A 56 7.27 29.15 2.03
N PHE A 57 6.92 27.91 2.45
CA PHE A 57 7.85 26.79 2.39
C PHE A 57 8.44 26.65 0.99
N THR A 58 9.74 26.66 0.91
CA THR A 58 10.53 26.46 -0.31
C THR A 58 11.66 25.46 -0.06
N THR A 59 12.02 24.72 -1.08
CA THR A 59 13.21 23.84 -1.05
C THR A 59 14.33 24.48 -1.85
N LEU A 60 15.58 24.38 -1.38
CA LEU A 60 16.75 24.85 -2.13
C LEU A 60 16.96 24.07 -3.43
N ALA A 61 16.54 22.80 -3.45
CA ALA A 61 16.53 21.98 -4.65
C ALA A 61 15.38 20.97 -4.56
N PRO A 62 14.68 20.67 -5.67
CA PRO A 62 13.78 19.54 -5.75
C PRO A 62 14.51 18.26 -5.36
N LYS A 63 13.90 17.46 -4.48
CA LYS A 63 14.42 16.15 -4.10
C LYS A 63 13.63 15.06 -4.83
N PRO A 64 14.29 13.96 -5.22
CA PRO A 64 13.56 12.78 -5.65
C PRO A 64 12.47 12.42 -4.61
N GLU A 65 11.36 11.86 -5.06
CA GLU A 65 10.23 11.48 -4.21
C GLU A 65 9.48 12.64 -3.52
N MET A 66 9.76 13.90 -3.87
CA MET A 66 9.07 15.05 -3.28
C MET A 66 7.66 15.19 -3.86
N ILE A 67 6.68 15.28 -2.98
CA ILE A 67 5.31 15.69 -3.31
C ILE A 67 4.94 16.85 -2.40
N VAL A 68 4.56 18.00 -3.01
CA VAL A 68 3.96 19.12 -2.28
C VAL A 68 2.51 19.23 -2.70
N TYR A 69 1.63 19.15 -1.74
CA TYR A 69 0.19 19.36 -1.90
C TYR A 69 -0.17 20.80 -1.50
N THR A 70 -1.03 21.44 -2.28
CA THR A 70 -1.60 22.76 -1.95
C THR A 70 -3.12 22.72 -2.10
N ASP A 71 -3.84 22.97 -1.03
CA ASP A 71 -5.29 23.14 -1.03
C ASP A 71 -5.65 24.45 -1.71
N LEU A 72 -6.50 24.43 -2.74
CA LEU A 72 -6.85 25.63 -3.52
C LEU A 72 -7.89 26.53 -2.85
N GLU A 73 -8.62 26.04 -1.87
CA GLU A 73 -9.60 26.81 -1.13
C GLU A 73 -8.97 27.59 0.01
N THR A 74 -8.08 26.93 0.78
CA THR A 74 -7.44 27.51 1.97
C THR A 74 -6.05 28.07 1.73
N GLY A 75 -5.39 27.63 0.64
CA GLY A 75 -3.99 27.88 0.36
C GLY A 75 -3.03 27.15 1.31
N GLY A 76 -3.54 26.18 2.09
CA GLY A 76 -2.71 25.36 2.98
C GLY A 76 -1.76 24.47 2.21
N LYS A 77 -0.48 24.42 2.62
CA LYS A 77 0.55 23.55 2.01
C LYS A 77 0.91 22.38 2.90
N TRP A 78 1.20 21.26 2.26
CA TRP A 78 1.61 20.01 2.92
C TRP A 78 2.72 19.34 2.12
N LEU A 79 3.69 18.78 2.82
CA LEU A 79 4.55 17.75 2.25
C LEU A 79 3.86 16.40 2.39
N VAL A 80 4.01 15.54 1.36
CA VAL A 80 3.40 14.21 1.37
C VAL A 80 4.49 13.16 1.08
N GLY A 81 4.35 12.00 1.70
CA GLY A 81 5.24 10.86 1.49
C GLY A 81 6.59 10.99 2.18
N ALA A 82 7.64 10.48 1.55
CA ALA A 82 8.97 10.33 2.12
C ALA A 82 9.56 11.63 2.66
N MET A 83 9.35 12.75 1.98
CA MET A 83 9.86 14.03 2.42
C MET A 83 9.16 14.54 3.69
N ALA A 84 7.88 14.25 3.86
CA ALA A 84 7.15 14.57 5.08
C ALA A 84 7.69 13.77 6.27
N GLU A 85 8.02 12.50 6.07
CA GLU A 85 8.67 11.66 7.09
C GLU A 85 10.06 12.21 7.45
N ASP A 86 10.86 12.62 6.47
CA ASP A 86 12.23 13.11 6.67
C ASP A 86 12.30 14.36 7.55
N ILE A 87 11.36 15.29 7.41
CA ILE A 87 11.35 16.55 8.18
C ILE A 87 10.65 16.43 9.53
N THR A 88 10.02 15.28 9.82
CA THR A 88 9.35 15.04 11.10
C THR A 88 10.39 14.83 12.19
N SER A 89 10.32 15.64 13.24
CA SER A 89 11.22 15.51 14.39
C SER A 89 10.82 14.35 15.29
N SER A 90 11.76 13.89 16.11
CA SER A 90 11.50 12.83 17.09
C SER A 90 10.46 13.19 18.16
N GLY A 91 10.13 14.47 18.31
CA GLY A 91 9.09 14.95 19.23
C GLY A 91 7.67 14.91 18.64
N ASP A 92 7.54 14.81 17.32
CA ASP A 92 6.25 14.80 16.62
C ASP A 92 5.63 13.39 16.51
N THR A 93 6.31 12.36 17.03
CA THR A 93 5.99 10.96 16.71
C THR A 93 4.78 10.40 17.46
N SER A 94 4.45 10.87 18.66
CA SER A 94 3.37 10.27 19.46
C SER A 94 1.97 10.55 18.90
N ASP A 95 1.70 11.80 18.51
CA ASP A 95 0.41 12.16 17.91
C ASP A 95 0.25 11.60 16.50
N THR A 96 1.37 11.47 15.78
CA THR A 96 1.43 10.95 14.42
C THR A 96 1.12 9.46 14.35
N GLU A 97 1.65 8.64 15.27
CA GLU A 97 1.38 7.20 15.29
C GLU A 97 -0.10 6.90 15.51
N ASN A 98 -0.75 7.58 16.45
CA ASN A 98 -2.18 7.42 16.72
C ASN A 98 -3.04 7.88 15.53
N THR A 99 -2.63 8.95 14.83
CA THR A 99 -3.35 9.47 13.67
C THR A 99 -3.19 8.57 12.45
N LEU A 100 -2.00 7.96 12.26
CA LEU A 100 -1.73 7.08 11.13
C LEU A 100 -2.35 5.68 11.26
N TYR A 101 -2.30 5.11 12.47
CA TYR A 101 -2.64 3.70 12.69
C TYR A 101 -3.95 3.50 13.45
N GLY A 102 -4.59 4.59 13.91
CA GLY A 102 -5.88 4.53 14.59
C GLY A 102 -7.06 4.43 13.61
N ARG A 103 -8.19 3.84 14.05
CA ARG A 103 -9.43 3.79 13.28
C ARG A 103 -10.07 5.17 13.02
N TYR A 104 -9.67 6.20 13.81
CA TYR A 104 -10.12 7.59 13.61
C TYR A 104 -9.35 8.36 12.55
N ARG A 105 -8.40 7.72 11.84
CA ARG A 105 -7.57 8.36 10.81
C ARG A 105 -8.40 9.01 9.69
N TYR A 106 -9.55 8.45 9.37
CA TYR A 106 -10.44 8.93 8.29
C TYR A 106 -10.94 10.36 8.50
N TYR A 107 -11.01 10.83 9.75
CA TYR A 107 -11.45 12.19 10.11
C TYR A 107 -10.29 13.18 10.23
N SER A 108 -9.05 12.76 10.01
CA SER A 108 -7.90 13.64 10.13
C SER A 108 -7.65 14.45 8.88
N PRO A 109 -7.21 15.72 9.00
CA PRO A 109 -6.79 16.51 7.83
C PRO A 109 -5.70 15.82 7.02
N MET A 110 -4.77 15.10 7.68
CA MET A 110 -3.71 14.35 7.02
C MET A 110 -4.27 13.26 6.10
N PHE A 111 -5.30 12.54 6.55
CA PHE A 111 -5.90 11.48 5.74
C PHE A 111 -6.59 12.04 4.49
N LYS A 112 -7.28 13.19 4.60
CA LYS A 112 -7.83 13.90 3.45
C LYS A 112 -6.74 14.24 2.43
N ILE A 113 -5.62 14.85 2.87
CA ILE A 113 -4.51 15.22 1.99
C ILE A 113 -3.90 14.01 1.29
N ILE A 114 -3.72 12.89 2.02
CA ILE A 114 -3.24 11.63 1.47
C ILE A 114 -4.21 11.09 0.42
N SER A 115 -5.51 11.10 0.69
CA SER A 115 -6.55 10.63 -0.24
C SER A 115 -6.61 11.47 -1.51
N GLU A 116 -6.59 12.80 -1.39
CA GLU A 116 -6.57 13.70 -2.54
C GLU A 116 -5.28 13.58 -3.35
N THR A 117 -4.13 13.38 -2.68
CA THR A 117 -2.86 13.09 -3.39
C THR A 117 -2.97 11.79 -4.19
N ALA A 118 -3.58 10.74 -3.62
CA ALA A 118 -3.79 9.48 -4.33
C ALA A 118 -4.69 9.64 -5.56
N MET A 119 -5.82 10.34 -5.43
CA MET A 119 -6.70 10.68 -6.54
C MET A 119 -5.97 11.47 -7.62
N GLY A 120 -5.18 12.49 -7.24
CA GLY A 120 -4.37 13.25 -8.18
C GLY A 120 -3.36 12.39 -8.94
N LEU A 121 -2.66 11.49 -8.24
CA LEU A 121 -1.72 10.56 -8.89
C LEU A 121 -2.42 9.56 -9.82
N ALA A 122 -3.66 9.16 -9.51
CA ALA A 122 -4.45 8.32 -10.41
C ALA A 122 -4.91 9.06 -11.69
N MET A 123 -4.90 10.40 -11.69
CA MET A 123 -5.31 11.27 -12.80
C MET A 123 -4.16 11.89 -13.58
N ILE A 124 -2.91 11.50 -13.35
CA ILE A 124 -1.79 12.01 -14.15
C ILE A 124 -1.42 11.06 -15.27
N LYS A 125 -0.82 11.64 -16.31
CA LYS A 125 -0.09 10.89 -17.32
C LYS A 125 1.25 11.53 -17.59
N ARG A 126 2.21 10.72 -17.99
CA ARG A 126 3.52 11.22 -18.42
C ARG A 126 3.43 11.81 -19.83
N ASP A 127 4.06 12.95 -20.02
CA ASP A 127 4.20 13.64 -21.29
C ASP A 127 5.67 14.05 -21.47
N GLY A 128 6.44 13.18 -22.11
CA GLY A 128 7.91 13.31 -22.17
C GLY A 128 8.52 13.19 -20.78
N ASN A 129 9.26 14.22 -20.37
CA ASN A 129 9.87 14.30 -19.03
C ASN A 129 8.99 15.05 -18.00
N ASN A 130 7.69 15.16 -18.25
CA ASN A 130 6.80 15.90 -17.38
C ASN A 130 5.55 15.06 -17.06
N PHE A 131 4.83 15.43 -16.01
CA PHE A 131 3.50 14.92 -15.70
C PHE A 131 2.46 16.01 -15.95
N LYS A 132 1.27 15.60 -16.38
CA LYS A 132 0.12 16.49 -16.51
C LYS A 132 -1.16 15.79 -16.12
N ASN A 133 -2.14 16.58 -15.70
CA ASN A 133 -3.50 16.11 -15.50
C ASN A 133 -4.09 15.62 -16.84
N ILE A 134 -4.79 14.50 -16.82
CA ILE A 134 -5.51 13.96 -17.98
C ILE A 134 -6.63 14.87 -18.46
N ASN A 135 -7.18 15.75 -17.59
CA ASN A 135 -8.35 16.59 -17.83
C ASN A 135 -9.54 15.80 -18.40
N ASP A 136 -9.84 14.67 -17.76
CA ASP A 136 -10.92 13.78 -18.16
C ASP A 136 -12.28 14.33 -17.66
N ASN A 137 -13.29 14.24 -18.50
CA ASN A 137 -14.66 14.67 -18.16
C ASN A 137 -15.62 13.50 -17.89
N ARG A 138 -15.09 12.27 -17.88
CA ARG A 138 -15.87 11.08 -17.51
C ARG A 138 -16.25 11.14 -16.03
N LYS A 139 -17.28 10.40 -15.68
CA LYS A 139 -17.66 10.15 -14.29
C LYS A 139 -16.50 9.49 -13.55
N VAL A 140 -16.05 10.10 -12.44
CA VAL A 140 -14.97 9.55 -11.62
C VAL A 140 -15.56 8.54 -10.63
N VAL A 141 -15.02 7.33 -10.66
CA VAL A 141 -15.44 6.21 -9.81
C VAL A 141 -14.24 5.61 -9.12
N ILE A 142 -14.26 5.55 -7.79
CA ILE A 142 -13.19 4.99 -6.99
C ILE A 142 -13.57 3.60 -6.48
N GLN A 143 -12.67 2.65 -6.61
CA GLN A 143 -12.70 1.37 -5.92
C GLN A 143 -11.56 1.32 -4.92
N THR A 144 -11.87 1.09 -3.66
CA THR A 144 -10.89 0.95 -2.57
C THR A 144 -11.20 -0.29 -1.74
N GLY A 145 -10.40 -0.55 -0.71
CA GLY A 145 -10.59 -1.68 0.19
C GLY A 145 -10.17 -1.41 1.62
N LEU A 146 -10.72 -2.22 2.51
CA LEU A 146 -10.39 -2.26 3.94
C LEU A 146 -10.08 -3.70 4.36
N PRO A 147 -9.26 -3.91 5.42
CA PRO A 147 -9.21 -5.20 6.09
C PRO A 147 -10.61 -5.69 6.46
N GLU A 148 -10.82 -7.00 6.44
CA GLU A 148 -12.15 -7.59 6.69
C GLU A 148 -12.78 -7.08 7.99
N ASP A 149 -12.03 -7.07 9.09
CA ASP A 149 -12.51 -6.63 10.41
C ASP A 149 -12.75 -5.11 10.51
N TYR A 150 -12.37 -4.34 9.48
CA TYR A 150 -12.53 -2.86 9.43
C TYR A 150 -13.61 -2.42 8.44
N MET A 151 -14.36 -3.34 7.86
CA MET A 151 -15.41 -3.01 6.89
C MET A 151 -16.51 -2.11 7.45
N GLU A 152 -16.71 -2.06 8.76
CA GLU A 152 -17.63 -1.11 9.41
C GLU A 152 -17.19 0.37 9.26
N ASP A 153 -15.92 0.65 8.92
CA ASP A 153 -15.41 1.99 8.66
C ASP A 153 -15.61 2.43 7.18
N ALA A 154 -16.26 1.60 6.35
CA ALA A 154 -16.39 1.85 4.92
C ALA A 154 -17.07 3.19 4.59
N ASP A 155 -18.07 3.59 5.37
CA ASP A 155 -18.78 4.84 5.12
C ASP A 155 -17.93 6.06 5.46
N ALA A 156 -17.16 6.03 6.55
CA ALA A 156 -16.21 7.09 6.88
C ALA A 156 -15.12 7.25 5.81
N LEU A 157 -14.62 6.12 5.27
CA LEU A 157 -13.67 6.13 4.17
C LEU A 157 -14.29 6.73 2.89
N LYS A 158 -15.51 6.35 2.53
CA LYS A 158 -16.22 6.90 1.37
C LYS A 158 -16.42 8.41 1.48
N GLU A 159 -16.86 8.90 2.65
CA GLU A 159 -17.08 10.33 2.89
C GLU A 159 -15.82 11.18 2.66
N THR A 160 -14.64 10.64 2.91
CA THR A 160 -13.37 11.35 2.67
C THR A 160 -13.08 11.55 1.18
N MET A 161 -13.60 10.68 0.32
CA MET A 161 -13.30 10.65 -1.12
C MET A 161 -14.44 11.19 -1.99
N LEU A 162 -15.68 11.17 -1.50
CA LEU A 162 -16.84 11.64 -2.26
C LEU A 162 -16.88 13.16 -2.39
N GLY A 163 -17.40 13.65 -3.50
CA GLY A 163 -17.71 15.07 -3.71
C GLY A 163 -16.66 15.82 -4.53
N ARG A 164 -16.52 17.12 -4.27
CA ARG A 164 -15.65 18.01 -5.06
C ARG A 164 -14.28 18.15 -4.42
N HIS A 165 -13.25 18.10 -5.26
CA HIS A 165 -11.86 18.24 -4.88
C HIS A 165 -11.19 19.34 -5.70
N ALA A 166 -10.39 20.19 -5.02
CA ALA A 166 -9.67 21.30 -5.65
C ALA A 166 -8.31 21.50 -4.98
N PHE A 167 -7.24 21.04 -5.64
CA PHE A 167 -5.88 21.09 -5.09
C PHE A 167 -4.83 21.15 -6.19
N LYS A 168 -3.57 21.38 -5.81
CA LYS A 168 -2.39 21.28 -6.68
C LYS A 168 -1.39 20.29 -6.12
N LEU A 169 -0.71 19.57 -7.01
CA LEU A 169 0.46 18.76 -6.69
C LEU A 169 1.70 19.30 -7.40
N GLU A 170 2.78 19.48 -6.64
CA GLU A 170 4.12 19.68 -7.19
C GLU A 170 4.88 18.36 -7.03
N LEU A 171 5.19 17.71 -8.15
CA LEU A 171 5.92 16.44 -8.19
C LEU A 171 7.37 16.71 -8.58
N PHE A 172 8.31 15.95 -8.05
CA PHE A 172 9.75 16.16 -8.30
C PHE A 172 10.13 16.11 -9.79
N ASP A 173 9.39 15.32 -10.59
CA ASP A 173 9.57 15.17 -12.04
C ASP A 173 8.72 16.16 -12.85
N SER A 174 7.99 17.06 -12.19
CA SER A 174 7.12 18.01 -12.87
C SER A 174 7.75 19.40 -12.91
N LYS A 175 7.75 20.04 -14.08
CA LYS A 175 8.28 21.40 -14.24
C LYS A 175 7.38 22.45 -13.58
N GLU A 176 6.07 22.18 -13.53
CA GLU A 176 5.06 23.07 -13.00
C GLU A 176 4.09 22.32 -12.10
N PRO A 177 3.47 23.00 -11.13
CA PRO A 177 2.40 22.40 -10.34
C PRO A 177 1.24 21.93 -11.21
N ILE A 178 0.71 20.76 -10.91
CA ILE A 178 -0.44 20.17 -11.61
C ILE A 178 -1.69 20.51 -10.83
N GLU A 179 -2.64 21.20 -11.46
CA GLU A 179 -3.90 21.56 -10.84
C GLU A 179 -4.98 20.50 -11.11
N PHE A 180 -5.75 20.18 -10.07
CA PHE A 180 -6.88 19.25 -10.11
C PHE A 180 -8.14 19.95 -9.63
N ARG A 181 -9.23 19.84 -10.42
CA ARG A 181 -10.59 20.25 -10.07
C ARG A 181 -11.53 19.23 -10.67
N PHE A 182 -12.10 18.37 -9.85
CA PHE A 182 -13.01 17.31 -10.30
C PHE A 182 -14.00 16.94 -9.20
N GLY A 183 -14.99 16.12 -9.56
CA GLY A 183 -15.91 15.52 -8.60
C GLY A 183 -15.79 14.01 -8.64
N VAL A 184 -15.83 13.38 -7.47
CA VAL A 184 -15.95 11.93 -7.33
C VAL A 184 -17.41 11.59 -7.16
N ASP A 185 -17.95 10.79 -8.07
CA ASP A 185 -19.38 10.46 -8.13
C ASP A 185 -19.75 9.26 -7.28
N ASP A 186 -18.89 8.22 -7.29
CA ASP A 186 -19.11 6.99 -6.53
C ASP A 186 -17.82 6.47 -5.93
N VAL A 187 -17.89 5.98 -4.70
CA VAL A 187 -16.82 5.25 -4.01
C VAL A 187 -17.33 3.89 -3.55
N TYR A 188 -16.63 2.85 -3.95
CA TYR A 188 -16.94 1.47 -3.57
C TYR A 188 -15.82 0.92 -2.70
N VAL A 189 -16.20 0.19 -1.65
CA VAL A 189 -15.27 -0.41 -0.69
C VAL A 189 -15.47 -1.92 -0.69
N MET A 190 -14.37 -2.68 -0.72
CA MET A 190 -14.40 -4.15 -0.60
C MET A 190 -13.36 -4.62 0.43
N PRO A 191 -13.46 -5.86 0.93
CA PRO A 191 -12.36 -6.48 1.68
C PRO A 191 -11.08 -6.55 0.84
N GLN A 192 -9.94 -6.13 1.42
CA GLN A 192 -8.65 -6.07 0.72
C GLN A 192 -8.26 -7.39 0.03
N PRO A 193 -8.38 -8.57 0.69
CA PRO A 193 -8.00 -9.84 0.06
C PRO A 193 -8.81 -10.18 -1.20
N LYS A 194 -10.03 -9.66 -1.31
CA LYS A 194 -10.86 -9.81 -2.51
C LYS A 194 -10.22 -9.09 -3.71
N GLY A 195 -9.52 -7.98 -3.50
CA GLY A 195 -8.73 -7.30 -4.53
C GLY A 195 -7.66 -8.22 -5.11
N SER A 196 -6.86 -8.87 -4.28
CA SER A 196 -5.85 -9.82 -4.75
C SER A 196 -6.43 -11.00 -5.52
N LEU A 197 -7.57 -11.52 -5.11
CA LEU A 197 -8.28 -12.57 -5.86
C LEU A 197 -8.68 -12.06 -7.27
N PHE A 198 -9.24 -10.86 -7.37
CA PHE A 198 -9.54 -10.26 -8.67
C PHE A 198 -8.27 -10.06 -9.52
N SER A 199 -7.17 -9.66 -8.89
CA SER A 199 -5.89 -9.47 -9.60
C SER A 199 -5.39 -10.74 -10.27
N ILE A 200 -5.55 -11.90 -9.69
CA ILE A 200 -5.16 -13.18 -10.34
C ILE A 200 -6.22 -13.76 -11.26
N CYS A 201 -7.50 -13.40 -11.08
CA CYS A 201 -8.59 -13.89 -11.90
C CYS A 201 -8.77 -13.12 -13.20
N VAL A 202 -8.34 -11.86 -13.26
CA VAL A 202 -8.62 -10.95 -14.38
C VAL A 202 -7.34 -10.48 -15.04
N LYS A 203 -7.27 -10.59 -16.37
CA LYS A 203 -6.16 -10.08 -17.20
C LYS A 203 -6.27 -8.56 -17.37
N ASN A 204 -5.22 -7.92 -17.89
CA ASN A 204 -5.16 -6.47 -18.07
C ASN A 204 -6.17 -5.92 -19.10
N ASP A 205 -6.65 -6.77 -19.99
CA ASP A 205 -7.72 -6.45 -20.96
C ASP A 205 -9.14 -6.63 -20.39
N GLY A 206 -9.25 -6.98 -19.11
CA GLY A 206 -10.52 -7.23 -18.43
C GLY A 206 -11.10 -8.62 -18.66
N THR A 207 -10.46 -9.49 -19.46
CA THR A 207 -10.90 -10.87 -19.65
C THR A 207 -10.48 -11.77 -18.49
N LEU A 208 -11.20 -12.88 -18.29
CA LEU A 208 -10.85 -13.84 -17.26
C LEU A 208 -9.56 -14.62 -17.60
N HIS A 209 -8.75 -14.85 -16.59
CA HIS A 209 -7.60 -15.75 -16.69
C HIS A 209 -8.09 -17.21 -16.74
N GLU A 210 -7.34 -18.09 -17.39
CA GLU A 210 -7.70 -19.50 -17.56
C GLU A 210 -7.93 -20.24 -16.25
N LEU A 211 -7.15 -19.91 -15.21
CA LEU A 211 -7.27 -20.51 -13.88
C LEU A 211 -8.39 -19.89 -13.03
N SER A 212 -9.07 -18.84 -13.49
CA SER A 212 -10.13 -18.18 -12.69
C SER A 212 -11.26 -19.13 -12.31
N GLY A 213 -11.62 -20.07 -13.21
CA GLY A 213 -12.58 -21.11 -12.93
C GLY A 213 -12.16 -22.01 -11.75
N ASN A 214 -10.88 -22.35 -11.66
CA ASN A 214 -10.35 -23.18 -10.58
C ASN A 214 -10.43 -22.44 -9.24
N PHE A 215 -10.08 -21.14 -9.20
CA PHE A 215 -10.17 -20.34 -7.97
C PHE A 215 -11.60 -20.16 -7.47
N MET A 216 -12.59 -20.27 -8.36
CA MET A 216 -14.00 -20.18 -7.99
C MET A 216 -14.60 -21.53 -7.58
N SER A 217 -14.03 -22.65 -8.02
CA SER A 217 -14.54 -24.00 -7.73
C SER A 217 -13.78 -24.73 -6.62
N ASP A 218 -12.50 -24.45 -6.49
CA ASP A 218 -11.61 -25.08 -5.50
C ASP A 218 -11.62 -24.32 -4.17
N TRP A 219 -10.95 -24.87 -3.16
CA TRP A 219 -10.70 -24.20 -1.90
C TRP A 219 -9.42 -23.38 -2.00
N VAL A 220 -9.52 -22.09 -1.69
CA VAL A 220 -8.46 -21.09 -1.88
C VAL A 220 -8.32 -20.26 -0.61
N ILE A 221 -7.10 -19.94 -0.24
CA ILE A 221 -6.81 -18.96 0.82
C ILE A 221 -6.10 -17.77 0.18
N VAL A 222 -6.56 -16.56 0.44
CA VAL A 222 -5.76 -15.34 0.23
C VAL A 222 -5.06 -15.02 1.53
N PHE A 223 -3.73 -14.95 1.48
CA PHE A 223 -2.84 -14.63 2.59
C PHE A 223 -2.19 -13.28 2.30
N ASP A 224 -2.67 -12.24 2.96
CA ASP A 224 -2.31 -10.84 2.73
C ASP A 224 -1.58 -10.24 3.95
N PRO A 225 -0.29 -10.49 4.12
CA PRO A 225 0.50 -9.77 5.11
C PRO A 225 0.80 -8.36 4.57
N GLY A 226 0.12 -7.39 5.14
CA GLY A 226 0.33 -5.97 4.90
C GLY A 226 1.45 -5.37 5.75
N PHE A 227 1.42 -4.04 5.90
CA PHE A 227 2.33 -3.37 6.83
C PHE A 227 1.88 -3.53 8.28
N GLY A 228 0.60 -3.26 8.57
CA GLY A 228 0.05 -3.25 9.92
C GLY A 228 -0.79 -4.47 10.28
N THR A 229 -1.31 -5.18 9.29
CA THR A 229 -2.20 -6.34 9.46
C THR A 229 -1.72 -7.54 8.67
N LEU A 230 -2.11 -8.72 9.14
CA LEU A 230 -2.14 -9.96 8.38
C LEU A 230 -3.60 -10.35 8.19
N ASP A 231 -4.05 -10.40 6.95
CA ASP A 231 -5.38 -10.86 6.59
C ASP A 231 -5.33 -12.26 5.97
N ILE A 232 -6.13 -13.18 6.52
CA ILE A 232 -6.31 -14.55 6.04
C ILE A 232 -7.76 -14.69 5.59
N TYR A 233 -7.98 -14.96 4.31
CA TYR A 233 -9.28 -14.95 3.67
C TYR A 233 -9.58 -16.29 3.02
N PRO A 234 -10.21 -17.24 3.74
CA PRO A 234 -10.52 -18.55 3.22
C PRO A 234 -11.74 -18.49 2.29
N ILE A 235 -11.67 -19.20 1.18
CA ILE A 235 -12.74 -19.32 0.17
C ILE A 235 -12.93 -20.79 -0.13
N LYS A 236 -14.15 -21.29 0.02
CA LYS A 236 -14.51 -22.69 -0.24
C LYS A 236 -15.52 -22.75 -1.40
N SER A 237 -15.10 -23.25 -2.55
CA SER A 237 -15.96 -23.38 -3.73
C SER A 237 -16.70 -22.09 -4.08
N GLY A 238 -15.96 -20.96 -4.11
CA GLY A 238 -16.49 -19.62 -4.39
C GLY A 238 -17.26 -18.94 -3.23
N HIS A 239 -17.43 -19.63 -2.10
CA HIS A 239 -18.02 -19.05 -0.90
C HIS A 239 -16.95 -18.54 0.05
N VAL A 240 -17.05 -17.27 0.40
CA VAL A 240 -16.15 -16.67 1.38
C VAL A 240 -16.54 -17.17 2.77
N GLU A 241 -15.60 -17.80 3.44
CA GLU A 241 -15.71 -18.13 4.87
C GLU A 241 -15.38 -16.89 5.71
N LYS A 242 -15.57 -16.98 7.03
CA LYS A 242 -15.16 -15.88 7.92
C LYS A 242 -13.67 -15.65 7.81
N GLY A 243 -13.28 -14.44 7.36
CA GLY A 243 -11.90 -13.99 7.34
C GLY A 243 -11.32 -13.82 8.74
N TYR A 244 -10.01 -13.72 8.81
CA TYR A 244 -9.27 -13.48 10.03
C TYR A 244 -8.28 -12.34 9.82
N THR A 245 -8.29 -11.33 10.67
CA THR A 245 -7.33 -10.21 10.65
C THR A 245 -6.53 -10.21 11.96
N ASN A 246 -5.20 -10.15 11.84
CA ASN A 246 -4.28 -9.94 12.97
C ASN A 246 -3.57 -8.58 12.82
N SER A 247 -3.94 -7.62 13.66
CA SER A 247 -3.39 -6.26 13.64
C SER A 247 -1.97 -6.12 14.23
N ASN A 248 -1.37 -7.23 14.65
CA ASN A 248 -0.02 -7.26 15.23
C ASN A 248 1.00 -8.01 14.37
N LEU A 249 0.59 -8.50 13.21
CA LEU A 249 1.47 -9.19 12.27
C LEU A 249 1.54 -8.44 10.95
N GLY A 250 2.74 -8.31 10.39
CA GLY A 250 3.05 -7.60 9.17
C GLY A 250 4.42 -6.93 9.23
N MET A 251 4.74 -6.08 8.26
CA MET A 251 6.05 -5.43 8.17
C MET A 251 6.36 -4.54 9.39
N ARG A 252 5.35 -3.89 9.98
CA ARG A 252 5.53 -3.11 11.22
C ARG A 252 6.13 -3.95 12.35
N ARG A 253 5.71 -5.21 12.48
CA ARG A 253 6.25 -6.15 13.47
C ARG A 253 7.70 -6.52 13.14
N VAL A 254 8.03 -6.75 11.87
CA VAL A 254 9.41 -6.99 11.41
C VAL A 254 10.31 -5.81 11.78
N LEU A 255 9.89 -4.58 11.49
CA LEU A 255 10.66 -3.38 11.81
C LEU A 255 10.81 -3.15 13.32
N SER A 256 9.78 -3.47 14.10
CA SER A 256 9.84 -3.41 15.57
C SER A 256 10.83 -4.40 16.15
N GLU A 257 10.82 -5.65 15.69
CA GLU A 257 11.81 -6.67 16.08
C GLU A 257 13.23 -6.27 15.66
N THR A 258 13.38 -5.73 14.45
CA THR A 258 14.66 -5.21 13.94
C THR A 258 15.19 -4.10 14.84
N SER A 259 14.34 -3.12 15.21
CA SER A 259 14.67 -2.04 16.13
C SER A 259 15.14 -2.58 17.49
N ALA A 260 14.45 -3.58 18.04
CA ALA A 260 14.82 -4.21 19.30
C ALA A 260 16.19 -4.93 19.19
N LEU A 261 16.49 -5.58 18.07
CA LEU A 261 17.77 -6.20 17.81
C LEU A 261 18.90 -5.17 17.68
N ILE A 262 18.68 -4.06 16.96
CA ILE A 262 19.61 -2.92 16.85
C ILE A 262 19.90 -2.35 18.24
N LYS A 263 18.87 -2.12 19.06
CA LYS A 263 19.04 -1.66 20.44
C LYS A 263 19.89 -2.60 21.28
N ARG A 264 19.64 -3.89 21.17
CA ARG A 264 20.40 -4.91 21.93
C ARG A 264 21.87 -4.99 21.49
N GLN A 265 22.12 -4.91 20.17
CA GLN A 265 23.47 -5.13 19.62
C GLN A 265 24.33 -3.87 19.65
N TYR A 266 23.76 -2.72 19.33
CA TYR A 266 24.49 -1.46 19.15
C TYR A 266 24.15 -0.39 20.19
N ASN A 267 23.18 -0.65 21.08
CA ASN A 267 22.62 0.32 22.02
C ASN A 267 22.09 1.60 21.37
N ILE A 268 21.55 1.49 20.13
CA ILE A 268 20.94 2.58 19.38
C ILE A 268 19.44 2.41 19.43
N ASP A 269 18.72 3.46 19.79
CA ASP A 269 17.25 3.52 19.83
C ASP A 269 16.73 4.06 18.49
N VAL A 270 16.00 3.26 17.74
CA VAL A 270 15.42 3.64 16.45
C VAL A 270 13.91 3.43 16.50
N PRO A 271 13.09 4.48 16.57
CA PRO A 271 11.65 4.33 16.47
C PRO A 271 11.24 3.69 15.13
N VAL A 272 10.20 2.84 15.14
CA VAL A 272 9.71 2.13 13.94
C VAL A 272 9.34 3.11 12.83
N THR A 273 8.75 4.25 13.17
CA THR A 273 8.40 5.34 12.24
C THR A 273 9.60 5.92 11.49
N ARG A 274 10.81 5.79 12.04
CA ARG A 274 12.05 6.26 11.40
C ARG A 274 12.84 5.16 10.70
N MET A 275 12.42 3.90 10.83
CA MET A 275 13.10 2.76 10.19
C MET A 275 13.11 2.91 8.66
N GLN A 276 12.05 3.44 8.05
CA GLN A 276 11.96 3.66 6.60
C GLN A 276 13.18 4.41 6.04
N LYS A 277 13.66 5.42 6.74
CA LYS A 277 14.85 6.18 6.37
C LYS A 277 16.14 5.35 6.39
N TYR A 278 16.29 4.49 7.39
CA TYR A 278 17.48 3.66 7.53
C TYR A 278 17.49 2.45 6.59
N LEU A 279 16.30 2.01 6.16
CA LEU A 279 16.18 0.92 5.16
C LEU A 279 16.83 1.27 3.83
N GLU A 280 16.90 2.55 3.45
CA GLU A 280 17.55 3.00 2.22
C GLU A 280 19.04 2.61 2.16
N THR A 281 19.74 2.70 3.30
CA THR A 281 21.17 2.43 3.40
C THR A 281 21.53 1.12 4.10
N GLY A 282 20.58 0.51 4.82
CA GLY A 282 20.83 -0.65 5.68
C GLY A 282 21.68 -0.35 6.92
N LYS A 283 21.85 0.95 7.26
CA LYS A 283 22.79 1.36 8.30
C LYS A 283 22.18 2.31 9.30
N VAL A 284 22.54 2.14 10.58
CA VAL A 284 22.25 3.07 11.68
C VAL A 284 23.56 3.67 12.19
N VAL A 285 23.48 4.86 12.78
CA VAL A 285 24.68 5.60 13.25
C VAL A 285 24.58 5.83 14.76
N SER A 286 25.60 5.39 15.49
CA SER A 286 25.82 5.79 16.88
C SER A 286 26.60 7.12 16.94
N HIS A 287 26.26 7.96 17.93
CA HIS A 287 26.93 9.23 18.13
C HIS A 287 27.51 9.32 19.55
N ASP A 288 28.82 9.41 19.67
CA ASP A 288 29.49 9.84 20.90
C ASP A 288 29.59 11.38 20.91
N ARG A 289 28.61 12.02 21.58
CA ARG A 289 28.55 13.49 21.66
C ARG A 289 29.72 14.12 22.40
N ARG A 290 30.36 13.38 23.30
CA ARG A 290 31.49 13.91 24.10
C ARG A 290 32.76 14.01 23.28
N ASN A 291 33.01 13.02 22.43
CA ASN A 291 34.21 12.91 21.62
C ASN A 291 34.00 13.32 20.16
N PHE A 292 32.79 13.81 19.78
CA PHE A 292 32.42 14.17 18.42
C PHE A 292 32.69 13.04 17.41
N ARG A 293 32.42 11.80 17.81
CA ARG A 293 32.61 10.60 16.96
C ARG A 293 31.28 10.01 16.57
N SER A 294 31.25 9.45 15.39
CA SER A 294 30.11 8.66 14.92
C SER A 294 30.60 7.36 14.30
N GLU A 295 29.84 6.29 14.51
CA GLU A 295 30.14 4.99 13.96
C GLU A 295 28.89 4.45 13.26
N SER A 296 29.07 3.91 12.05
CA SER A 296 27.99 3.33 11.23
C SER A 296 27.93 1.83 11.42
N HIS A 297 26.74 1.28 11.66
CA HIS A 297 26.50 -0.13 11.91
C HIS A 297 25.49 -0.66 10.88
N ASP A 298 25.86 -1.72 10.19
CA ASP A 298 24.98 -2.44 9.27
C ASP A 298 23.99 -3.30 10.07
N PHE A 299 22.71 -3.29 9.67
CA PHE A 299 21.66 -4.07 10.31
C PHE A 299 20.94 -5.05 9.36
N THR A 300 21.48 -5.28 8.16
CA THR A 300 20.88 -6.14 7.14
C THR A 300 20.58 -7.54 7.69
N ASP A 301 21.54 -8.15 8.38
CA ASP A 301 21.37 -9.50 8.98
C ASP A 301 20.31 -9.49 10.11
N LEU A 302 20.21 -8.40 10.86
CA LEU A 302 19.20 -8.25 11.91
C LEU A 302 17.80 -8.16 11.33
N LEU A 303 17.65 -7.42 10.22
CA LEU A 303 16.39 -7.32 9.48
C LEU A 303 16.00 -8.68 8.90
N ALA A 304 16.92 -9.39 8.25
CA ALA A 304 16.66 -10.72 7.70
C ALA A 304 16.20 -11.71 8.79
N LYS A 305 16.86 -11.69 9.94
CA LYS A 305 16.49 -12.53 11.10
C LYS A 305 15.11 -12.18 11.66
N ALA A 306 14.80 -10.89 11.79
CA ALA A 306 13.49 -10.44 12.25
C ALA A 306 12.40 -10.82 11.24
N ASN A 307 12.67 -10.66 9.95
CA ASN A 307 11.75 -11.00 8.85
C ASN A 307 11.39 -12.49 8.88
N ALA A 308 12.38 -13.38 8.96
CA ALA A 308 12.15 -14.82 9.03
C ALA A 308 11.33 -15.21 10.28
N LYS A 309 11.69 -14.65 11.45
CA LYS A 309 10.94 -14.91 12.70
C LYS A 309 9.47 -14.52 12.60
N VAL A 310 9.18 -13.32 12.10
CA VAL A 310 7.78 -12.83 12.03
C VAL A 310 6.99 -13.56 10.95
N CYS A 311 7.63 -13.98 9.86
CA CYS A 311 7.01 -14.86 8.85
C CYS A 311 6.59 -16.20 9.47
N GLU A 312 7.42 -16.82 10.30
CA GLU A 312 7.06 -18.07 11.03
C GLU A 312 5.87 -17.83 11.98
N GLU A 313 5.86 -16.73 12.74
CA GLU A 313 4.70 -16.35 13.59
C GLU A 313 3.41 -16.20 12.76
N ALA A 314 3.52 -15.69 11.53
CA ALA A 314 2.39 -15.54 10.61
C ALA A 314 1.90 -16.87 10.05
N LEU A 315 2.81 -17.81 9.74
CA LEU A 315 2.47 -19.17 9.31
C LEU A 315 1.84 -19.99 10.44
N ASP A 316 2.29 -19.83 11.69
CA ASP A 316 1.63 -20.41 12.85
C ASP A 316 0.20 -19.87 12.99
N THR A 317 0.00 -18.57 12.76
CA THR A 317 -1.33 -17.96 12.75
C THR A 317 -2.21 -18.52 11.63
N LEU A 318 -1.67 -18.74 10.43
CA LEU A 318 -2.39 -19.37 9.32
C LEU A 318 -2.86 -20.77 9.71
N ARG A 319 -1.99 -21.60 10.29
CA ARG A 319 -2.32 -22.96 10.75
C ARG A 319 -3.44 -22.96 11.79
N ASP A 320 -3.38 -22.02 12.73
CA ASP A 320 -4.36 -21.93 13.81
C ASP A 320 -5.72 -21.37 13.34
N ALA A 321 -5.70 -20.44 12.38
CA ALA A 321 -6.91 -19.87 11.80
C ALA A 321 -7.60 -20.79 10.78
N VAL A 322 -6.84 -21.69 10.13
CA VAL A 322 -7.35 -22.62 9.10
C VAL A 322 -6.93 -24.05 9.45
N PRO A 323 -7.64 -24.71 10.39
CA PRO A 323 -7.28 -26.07 10.85
C PRO A 323 -7.30 -27.14 9.75
N ASP A 324 -8.12 -26.93 8.71
CA ASP A 324 -8.29 -27.79 7.56
C ASP A 324 -7.40 -27.38 6.35
N LEU A 325 -6.27 -26.70 6.62
CA LEU A 325 -5.34 -26.18 5.59
C LEU A 325 -4.97 -27.23 4.52
N ALA A 326 -4.86 -28.49 4.87
CA ALA A 326 -4.53 -29.58 3.95
C ALA A 326 -5.60 -29.86 2.88
N GLU A 327 -6.83 -29.36 3.06
CA GLU A 327 -7.93 -29.51 2.09
C GLU A 327 -7.94 -28.37 1.05
N TYR A 328 -7.17 -27.30 1.30
CA TYR A 328 -7.03 -26.19 0.37
C TYR A 328 -6.06 -26.51 -0.75
N LYS A 329 -6.40 -26.08 -1.95
CA LYS A 329 -5.61 -26.33 -3.15
C LYS A 329 -4.66 -25.18 -3.48
N TYR A 330 -5.06 -23.97 -3.14
CA TYR A 330 -4.28 -22.77 -3.46
C TYR A 330 -4.11 -21.85 -2.23
N LEU A 331 -2.88 -21.39 -2.02
CA LEU A 331 -2.53 -20.30 -1.13
C LEU A 331 -2.02 -19.13 -1.96
N ILE A 332 -2.82 -18.08 -2.06
CA ILE A 332 -2.48 -16.86 -2.79
C ILE A 332 -1.78 -15.90 -1.83
N VAL A 333 -0.48 -15.71 -2.01
CA VAL A 333 0.31 -14.76 -1.23
C VAL A 333 0.29 -13.40 -1.91
N THR A 334 -0.02 -12.32 -1.15
CA THR A 334 -0.16 -10.98 -1.68
C THR A 334 0.48 -9.91 -0.78
N GLY A 335 0.51 -8.66 -1.25
CA GLY A 335 1.07 -7.53 -0.50
C GLY A 335 2.59 -7.44 -0.53
N GLY A 336 3.14 -6.26 -0.20
CA GLY A 336 4.59 -6.05 -0.22
C GLY A 336 5.33 -6.88 0.85
N THR A 337 4.73 -7.11 2.01
CA THR A 337 5.26 -8.03 3.03
C THR A 337 5.20 -9.47 2.53
N GLY A 338 4.11 -9.85 1.83
CA GLY A 338 3.97 -11.16 1.20
C GLY A 338 5.08 -11.45 0.17
N GLU A 339 5.49 -10.46 -0.61
CA GLU A 339 6.61 -10.57 -1.54
C GLU A 339 7.93 -10.90 -0.80
N ALA A 340 8.17 -10.25 0.34
CA ALA A 340 9.33 -10.52 1.19
C ALA A 340 9.28 -11.91 1.85
N TRP A 341 8.09 -12.42 2.11
CA TRP A 341 7.89 -13.70 2.79
C TRP A 341 7.72 -14.89 1.84
N LEU A 342 7.40 -14.65 0.56
CA LEU A 342 7.09 -15.70 -0.41
C LEU A 342 8.13 -16.83 -0.44
N PRO A 343 9.45 -16.56 -0.51
CA PRO A 343 10.45 -17.65 -0.51
C PRO A 343 10.44 -18.50 0.78
N ILE A 344 10.18 -17.88 1.93
CA ILE A 344 10.09 -18.58 3.22
C ILE A 344 8.82 -19.43 3.27
N ILE A 345 7.70 -18.88 2.78
CA ILE A 345 6.41 -19.59 2.71
C ILE A 345 6.51 -20.80 1.79
N GLU A 346 7.08 -20.64 0.60
CA GLU A 346 7.29 -21.74 -0.36
C GLU A 346 8.17 -22.85 0.21
N GLU A 347 9.28 -22.49 0.86
CA GLU A 347 10.15 -23.45 1.52
C GLU A 347 9.42 -24.20 2.64
N ARG A 348 8.71 -23.47 3.51
CA ARG A 348 8.02 -24.01 4.68
C ARG A 348 6.88 -24.93 4.33
N LEU A 349 6.12 -24.59 3.26
CA LEU A 349 4.97 -25.37 2.81
C LEU A 349 5.30 -26.41 1.73
N SER A 350 6.56 -26.55 1.36
CA SER A 350 6.99 -27.49 0.28
C SER A 350 6.62 -28.96 0.51
N GLY A 351 6.41 -29.35 1.78
CA GLY A 351 5.92 -30.69 2.14
C GLY A 351 4.41 -30.91 2.00
N MET A 352 3.63 -29.88 1.66
CA MET A 352 2.18 -29.97 1.47
C MET A 352 1.87 -30.24 -0.02
N GLU A 353 1.89 -31.50 -0.44
CA GLU A 353 1.73 -31.88 -1.86
C GLU A 353 0.41 -31.42 -2.51
N THR A 354 -0.63 -31.20 -1.71
CA THR A 354 -1.96 -30.78 -2.19
C THR A 354 -2.12 -29.27 -2.31
N LEU A 355 -1.25 -28.48 -1.65
CA LEU A 355 -1.34 -27.03 -1.59
C LEU A 355 -0.35 -26.37 -2.56
N THR A 356 -0.86 -25.57 -3.48
CA THR A 356 -0.04 -24.78 -4.39
C THR A 356 0.05 -23.33 -3.92
N VAL A 357 1.26 -22.85 -3.63
CA VAL A 357 1.51 -21.44 -3.31
C VAL A 357 1.56 -20.63 -4.60
N ILE A 358 0.83 -19.52 -4.65
CA ILE A 358 0.71 -18.65 -5.83
C ILE A 358 1.00 -17.21 -5.43
N ALA A 359 1.87 -16.53 -6.18
CA ALA A 359 2.08 -15.09 -6.06
C ALA A 359 0.92 -14.32 -6.71
N ALA A 360 0.32 -13.37 -6.00
CA ALA A 360 -0.83 -12.61 -6.50
C ALA A 360 -0.53 -11.70 -7.71
N ASN A 361 0.76 -11.47 -8.03
CA ASN A 361 1.21 -10.70 -9.18
C ASN A 361 1.57 -11.56 -10.41
N GLN A 362 1.31 -12.87 -10.40
CA GLN A 362 1.71 -13.77 -11.49
C GLN A 362 1.18 -13.37 -12.87
N ASN A 363 0.01 -12.75 -12.93
CA ASN A 363 -0.63 -12.37 -14.21
C ASN A 363 -0.02 -11.13 -14.84
N ASP A 364 0.59 -10.25 -14.05
CA ASP A 364 0.98 -8.93 -14.52
C ASP A 364 2.46 -8.59 -14.23
N LYS A 365 3.11 -9.38 -13.40
CA LYS A 365 4.51 -9.18 -12.98
C LYS A 365 4.79 -7.79 -12.38
N LEU A 366 3.76 -7.12 -11.88
CA LEU A 366 3.93 -5.93 -11.05
C LEU A 366 4.54 -6.34 -9.69
N PRO A 367 5.23 -5.42 -8.98
CA PRO A 367 5.53 -5.65 -7.58
C PRO A 367 4.25 -6.07 -6.83
N MET A 368 4.36 -7.09 -5.97
CA MET A 368 3.19 -7.73 -5.35
C MET A 368 2.39 -6.75 -4.48
N MET A 369 3.00 -5.67 -4.03
CA MET A 369 2.34 -4.60 -3.29
C MET A 369 1.19 -3.92 -4.06
N TYR A 370 1.14 -4.05 -5.39
CA TYR A 370 0.08 -3.50 -6.24
C TYR A 370 -1.06 -4.51 -6.52
N SER A 371 -0.99 -5.74 -6.02
CA SER A 371 -2.00 -6.75 -6.33
C SER A 371 -3.40 -6.34 -5.89
N ASN A 372 -3.56 -5.83 -4.67
CA ASN A 372 -4.86 -5.37 -4.19
C ASN A 372 -5.42 -4.23 -5.03
N VAL A 373 -4.64 -3.18 -5.25
CA VAL A 373 -5.10 -1.98 -5.95
C VAL A 373 -5.37 -2.24 -7.44
N ARG A 374 -4.58 -3.12 -8.08
CA ARG A 374 -4.87 -3.61 -9.44
C ARG A 374 -6.18 -4.37 -9.48
N GLY A 375 -6.43 -5.23 -8.51
CA GLY A 375 -7.68 -5.98 -8.40
C GLY A 375 -8.87 -5.07 -8.13
N TYR A 376 -8.72 -4.00 -7.37
CA TYR A 376 -9.77 -2.98 -7.19
C TYR A 376 -10.17 -2.38 -8.54
N TYR A 377 -9.19 -1.90 -9.29
CA TYR A 377 -9.41 -1.36 -10.62
C TYR A 377 -10.14 -2.36 -11.55
N LEU A 378 -9.61 -3.59 -11.65
CA LEU A 378 -10.15 -4.61 -12.54
C LEU A 378 -11.53 -5.10 -12.12
N SER A 379 -11.82 -5.19 -10.83
CA SER A 379 -13.16 -5.56 -10.35
C SER A 379 -14.19 -4.51 -10.74
N ARG A 380 -13.85 -3.22 -10.60
CA ARG A 380 -14.73 -2.12 -11.00
C ARG A 380 -14.90 -2.05 -12.51
N TYR A 381 -13.81 -2.24 -13.26
CA TYR A 381 -13.85 -2.35 -14.71
C TYR A 381 -14.82 -3.45 -15.15
N ALA A 382 -14.67 -4.67 -14.63
CA ALA A 382 -15.54 -5.79 -14.96
C ALA A 382 -17.01 -5.55 -14.57
N ALA A 383 -17.28 -4.94 -13.41
CA ALA A 383 -18.62 -4.61 -12.95
C ALA A 383 -19.32 -3.63 -13.89
N ILE A 384 -18.65 -2.56 -14.33
CA ILE A 384 -19.23 -1.58 -15.26
C ILE A 384 -19.46 -2.22 -16.63
N MET A 385 -18.49 -3.00 -17.14
CA MET A 385 -18.61 -3.69 -18.45
C MET A 385 -19.75 -4.70 -18.47
N SER A 386 -20.03 -5.39 -17.37
CA SER A 386 -21.14 -6.33 -17.25
C SER A 386 -22.50 -5.68 -16.97
N GLY A 387 -22.55 -4.38 -16.76
CA GLY A 387 -23.77 -3.66 -16.36
C GLY A 387 -24.24 -3.96 -14.94
N GLN A 388 -23.42 -4.59 -14.11
CA GLN A 388 -23.73 -4.88 -12.72
C GLN A 388 -23.52 -3.63 -11.85
N LYS A 389 -24.57 -3.17 -11.18
CA LYS A 389 -24.45 -2.31 -10.00
C LYS A 389 -24.15 -3.22 -8.82
N GLN A 390 -22.93 -3.20 -8.35
CA GLN A 390 -22.56 -3.85 -7.08
C GLN A 390 -22.83 -2.91 -5.92
#